data_9f3c43e0e58759772178e302a80d3be6
#
_entry.id   9f3c43e0e58759772178e302a80d3be6
#
_cell.length_a   1.000
_cell.length_b   1.000
_cell.length_c   1.000
_cell.angle_alpha   90.00
_cell.angle_beta   90.00
_cell.angle_gamma   90.00
#
_symmetry.space_group_name_H-M   'P 1'
#
loop_
_entity.id
_entity.type
_entity.pdbx_description
1 polymer ?
#
loop_
_entity_poly.entity_id
_entity_poly.type
_entity_poly.pdbx_seq_one_letter_code
_entity_poly.pdbx_strand_id
1 'polypeptide(L)'
;MIAKVKNRAIFSSRVFAINLVSYGTNHQVMKHIDPVQQGRYYKLNVVLKKAQAGGVFNCAKCILNFGGRVYLFRPDKHEHSVSKILDGRRVLLSFALNI
;
A
#
# COMPACT_ATOMS: atom_id res chain seq x y z
N MET A 1 2.97 5.02 22.70
CA MET A 1 3.60 5.63 21.53
C MET A 1 2.85 5.29 20.26
N ILE A 2 2.67 6.26 19.41
CA ILE A 2 1.93 6.08 18.17
C ILE A 2 2.82 5.43 17.13
N ALA A 3 2.26 4.49 16.38
CA ALA A 3 2.95 3.85 15.26
C ALA A 3 3.36 4.93 14.24
N LYS A 4 4.53 4.74 13.64
CA LYS A 4 5.06 5.71 12.70
C LYS A 4 4.96 5.18 11.28
N VAL A 5 4.49 6.05 10.40
CA VAL A 5 4.52 5.81 8.97
C VAL A 5 5.50 6.81 8.37
N LYS A 6 6.44 6.30 7.60
CA LYS A 6 7.36 7.14 6.84
C LYS A 6 7.05 6.95 5.37
N ASN A 7 6.75 8.04 4.70
CA ASN A 7 6.46 8.03 3.29
C ASN A 7 7.43 8.99 2.60
N ARG A 8 8.31 8.44 1.79
CA ARG A 8 9.29 9.22 1.06
C ARG A 8 8.93 9.19 -0.43
N ALA A 9 8.58 10.35 -0.96
CA ALA A 9 8.33 10.47 -2.39
C ALA A 9 9.65 10.41 -3.14
N ILE A 10 9.79 9.41 -4.01
CA ILE A 10 10.95 9.27 -4.88
C ILE A 10 10.73 10.05 -6.15
N PHE A 11 9.51 9.97 -6.68
CA PHE A 11 9.11 10.69 -7.88
C PHE A 11 7.62 11.01 -7.77
N SER A 12 7.22 12.18 -8.25
CA SER A 12 5.81 12.57 -8.22
C SER A 12 5.48 13.45 -9.40
N SER A 13 4.40 13.10 -10.10
CA SER A 13 3.81 13.92 -11.16
C SER A 13 2.30 13.82 -11.05
N ARG A 14 1.57 14.49 -11.95
CA ARG A 14 0.10 14.46 -11.92
C ARG A 14 -0.47 13.07 -12.18
N VAL A 15 0.24 12.26 -12.95
CA VAL A 15 -0.28 10.95 -13.37
C VAL A 15 0.47 9.79 -12.74
N PHE A 16 1.68 9.99 -12.25
CA PHE A 16 2.52 8.91 -11.77
C PHE A 16 3.32 9.33 -10.54
N ALA A 17 3.39 8.44 -9.56
CA ALA A 17 4.17 8.68 -8.36
C ALA A 17 4.84 7.40 -7.89
N ILE A 18 6.04 7.53 -7.35
CA ILE A 18 6.78 6.44 -6.72
C ILE A 18 7.07 6.86 -5.29
N ASN A 19 6.68 6.03 -4.34
CA ASN A 19 6.89 6.31 -2.91
C ASN A 19 7.52 5.11 -2.23
N LEU A 20 8.44 5.39 -1.33
CA LEU A 20 8.95 4.40 -0.39
C LEU A 20 8.20 4.58 0.92
N VAL A 21 7.49 3.55 1.35
CA VAL A 21 6.62 3.62 2.51
C VAL A 21 7.07 2.61 3.55
N SER A 22 7.18 3.07 4.80
CA SER A 22 7.59 2.24 5.92
C SER A 22 6.57 2.36 7.04
N TYR A 23 6.07 1.22 7.50
CA TYR A 23 5.11 1.13 8.60
C TYR A 23 5.75 0.44 9.79
N GLY A 24 5.61 1.03 10.97
CA GLY A 24 6.14 0.45 12.19
C GLY A 24 5.15 -0.46 12.90
N THR A 25 5.61 -1.06 14.00
CA THR A 25 4.78 -1.89 14.85
C THR A 25 3.57 -1.13 15.36
N ASN A 26 2.45 -1.79 15.48
CA ASN A 26 1.13 -1.29 15.88
C ASN A 26 0.41 -0.46 14.82
N HIS A 27 1.02 -0.23 13.67
CA HIS A 27 0.33 0.45 12.58
C HIS A 27 -0.62 -0.50 11.87
N GLN A 28 -1.76 0.01 11.46
CA GLN A 28 -2.70 -0.71 10.60
C GLN A 28 -3.35 0.26 9.63
N VAL A 29 -3.83 -0.26 8.52
CA VAL A 29 -4.58 0.52 7.54
C VAL A 29 -6.00 -0.03 7.54
N MET A 30 -6.94 0.77 7.97
CA MET A 30 -8.34 0.39 8.02
C MET A 30 -8.89 0.22 6.61
N LYS A 31 -9.88 -0.65 6.47
CA LYS A 31 -10.52 -0.89 5.18
C LYS A 31 -11.06 0.41 4.61
N HIS A 32 -10.69 0.73 3.38
CA HIS A 32 -11.11 1.96 2.73
C HIS A 32 -10.97 1.85 1.21
N ILE A 33 -11.49 2.85 0.52
CA ILE A 33 -11.32 3.05 -0.92
C ILE A 33 -10.71 4.44 -1.08
N ASP A 34 -9.81 4.59 -2.05
CA ASP A 34 -9.19 5.89 -2.38
C ASP A 34 -9.86 6.46 -3.63
N PRO A 35 -10.96 7.21 -3.50
CA PRO A 35 -11.65 7.73 -4.67
C PRO A 35 -10.83 8.78 -5.39
N VAL A 36 -10.96 8.81 -6.71
CA VAL A 36 -10.34 9.83 -7.55
C VAL A 36 -11.44 10.60 -8.28
N GLN A 37 -11.18 11.87 -8.58
CA GLN A 37 -12.15 12.71 -9.26
C GLN A 37 -12.25 12.37 -10.74
N GLN A 38 -11.14 11.97 -11.35
CA GLN A 38 -11.08 11.68 -12.77
C GLN A 38 -10.13 10.52 -13.01
N GLY A 39 -10.44 9.75 -14.06
CA GLY A 39 -9.56 8.73 -14.55
C GLY A 39 -9.61 7.45 -13.74
N ARG A 40 -8.57 6.67 -13.90
CA ARG A 40 -8.41 5.37 -13.26
C ARG A 40 -7.15 5.39 -12.40
N TYR A 41 -7.26 4.82 -11.23
CA TYR A 41 -6.14 4.77 -10.29
C TYR A 41 -5.67 3.33 -10.14
N TYR A 42 -4.42 3.10 -10.50
CA TYR A 42 -3.77 1.80 -10.35
C TYR A 42 -2.62 1.93 -9.38
N LYS A 43 -2.43 0.93 -8.56
CA LYS A 43 -1.33 0.91 -7.62
C LYS A 43 -0.63 -0.44 -7.67
N LEU A 44 0.68 -0.39 -7.90
CA LEU A 44 1.55 -1.55 -7.85
C LEU A 44 2.44 -1.40 -6.63
N ASN A 45 2.34 -2.34 -5.70
CA ASN A 45 3.16 -2.34 -4.50
C ASN A 45 4.13 -3.50 -4.52
N VAL A 46 5.39 -3.19 -4.24
CA VAL A 46 6.45 -4.20 -4.12
C VAL A 46 6.91 -4.17 -2.67
N VAL A 47 6.66 -5.25 -1.94
CA VAL A 47 7.02 -5.35 -0.53
C VAL A 47 8.50 -5.71 -0.42
N LEU A 48 9.30 -4.78 0.08
CA LEU A 48 10.72 -4.97 0.25
C LEU A 48 11.02 -5.71 1.55
N LYS A 49 10.23 -5.43 2.59
CA LYS A 49 10.38 -6.08 3.88
C LYS A 49 9.02 -6.39 4.46
N LYS A 50 8.77 -7.64 4.80
CA LYS A 50 7.55 -8.06 5.47
C LYS A 50 7.69 -7.90 6.98
N ALA A 51 6.59 -7.54 7.64
CA ALA A 51 6.53 -7.62 9.10
C ALA A 51 6.70 -9.08 9.53
N GLN A 52 7.23 -9.29 10.72
CA GLN A 52 7.39 -10.64 11.27
C GLN A 52 6.06 -11.23 11.68
N ALA A 53 5.13 -10.40 12.13
CA ALA A 53 3.78 -10.83 12.46
C ALA A 53 2.81 -9.71 12.12
N GLY A 54 1.67 -10.07 11.58
CA GLY A 54 0.66 -9.11 11.13
C GLY A 54 1.07 -8.39 9.86
N GLY A 55 0.49 -7.23 9.60
CA GLY A 55 0.82 -6.42 8.43
C GLY A 55 0.45 -7.09 7.12
N VAL A 56 -0.68 -7.81 7.08
CA VAL A 56 -1.12 -8.53 5.90
C VAL A 56 -2.03 -7.63 5.07
N PHE A 57 -1.70 -7.52 3.79
CA PHE A 57 -2.53 -6.76 2.85
C PHE A 57 -3.74 -7.56 2.44
N ASN A 58 -4.90 -6.93 2.50
CA ASN A 58 -6.16 -7.50 2.06
C ASN A 58 -6.83 -6.55 1.09
N CYS A 59 -7.32 -7.08 -0.01
CA CYS A 59 -8.01 -6.31 -1.02
C CYS A 59 -9.20 -7.12 -1.53
N ALA A 60 -10.33 -6.45 -1.72
CA ALA A 60 -11.52 -7.11 -2.23
C ALA A 60 -11.25 -7.77 -3.59
N LYS A 61 -10.39 -7.14 -4.40
CA LYS A 61 -10.04 -7.69 -5.70
C LYS A 61 -8.68 -7.14 -6.14
N CYS A 62 -7.73 -8.04 -6.39
CA CYS A 62 -6.44 -7.66 -6.96
C CYS A 62 -6.39 -8.09 -8.42
N ILE A 63 -5.76 -7.26 -9.24
CA ILE A 63 -5.49 -7.61 -10.64
C ILE A 63 -4.40 -8.69 -10.67
N LEU A 64 -3.33 -8.47 -9.90
CA LEU A 64 -2.24 -9.43 -9.73
C LEU A 64 -1.85 -9.47 -8.26
N ASN A 65 -1.46 -10.65 -7.78
CA ASN A 65 -0.96 -10.79 -6.44
C ASN A 65 -0.01 -11.99 -6.38
N PHE A 66 1.28 -11.72 -6.22
CA PHE A 66 2.31 -12.74 -6.14
C PHE A 66 2.74 -12.89 -4.68
N GLY A 67 2.09 -13.80 -3.97
CA GLY A 67 2.43 -14.10 -2.58
C GLY A 67 2.35 -12.93 -1.60
N GLY A 68 1.56 -11.91 -1.93
CA GLY A 68 1.47 -10.72 -1.11
C GLY A 68 2.69 -9.83 -1.15
N ARG A 69 3.69 -10.15 -1.99
CA ARG A 69 4.90 -9.35 -2.11
C ARG A 69 4.88 -8.37 -3.27
N VAL A 70 4.22 -8.74 -4.36
CA VAL A 70 4.02 -7.86 -5.51
C VAL A 70 2.56 -7.94 -5.85
N TYR A 71 1.85 -6.83 -5.78
CA TYR A 71 0.43 -6.84 -6.11
C TYR A 71 0.02 -5.54 -6.80
N LEU A 72 -0.89 -5.71 -7.76
CA LEU A 72 -1.46 -4.63 -8.55
C LEU A 72 -2.96 -4.60 -8.30
N PHE A 73 -3.50 -3.43 -7.97
CA PHE A 73 -4.92 -3.29 -7.67
C PHE A 73 -5.42 -1.90 -8.00
N ARG A 74 -6.72 -1.73 -7.93
CA ARG A 74 -7.38 -0.44 -8.14
C ARG A 74 -7.90 0.09 -6.80
N PRO A 75 -7.10 0.90 -6.09
CA PRO A 75 -7.54 1.44 -4.80
C PRO A 75 -8.74 2.38 -4.90
N ASP A 76 -9.02 2.90 -6.09
CA ASP A 76 -10.16 3.78 -6.33
C ASP A 76 -11.49 3.02 -6.42
N LYS A 77 -11.46 1.71 -6.66
CA LYS A 77 -12.67 0.90 -6.83
C LYS A 77 -12.85 -0.17 -5.78
N HIS A 78 -11.77 -0.69 -5.21
CA HIS A 78 -11.85 -1.85 -4.33
C HIS A 78 -11.36 -1.52 -2.95
N GLU A 79 -12.14 -1.95 -1.96
CA GLU A 79 -11.73 -1.82 -0.57
C GLU A 79 -10.44 -2.59 -0.32
N HIS A 80 -9.55 -1.97 0.43
CA HIS A 80 -8.28 -2.59 0.78
C HIS A 80 -7.89 -2.17 2.19
N SER A 81 -7.07 -3.00 2.82
CA SER A 81 -6.64 -2.80 4.19
C SER A 81 -5.33 -3.52 4.44
N VAL A 82 -4.67 -3.16 5.53
CA VAL A 82 -3.50 -3.87 6.01
C VAL A 82 -3.73 -4.15 7.49
N SER A 83 -3.63 -5.41 7.89
CA SER A 83 -3.83 -5.78 9.29
C SER A 83 -2.74 -5.17 10.17
N LYS A 84 -3.03 -5.06 11.45
CA LYS A 84 -2.10 -4.46 12.41
C LYS A 84 -0.77 -5.18 12.40
N ILE A 85 0.32 -4.43 12.34
CA ILE A 85 1.66 -5.00 12.46
C ILE A 85 1.89 -5.32 13.93
N LEU A 86 2.02 -6.60 14.22
CA LEU A 86 2.21 -7.08 15.58
C LEU A 86 3.67 -7.13 15.98
N ASP A 87 4.56 -7.36 15.01
CA ASP A 87 5.99 -7.43 15.25
C ASP A 87 6.73 -7.06 13.98
N GLY A 88 7.76 -6.25 14.11
CA GLY A 88 8.63 -5.85 13.02
C GLY A 88 8.13 -4.64 12.26
N ARG A 89 8.59 -4.50 11.06
CA ARG A 89 8.27 -3.37 10.17
C ARG A 89 7.88 -3.89 8.80
N ARG A 90 7.07 -3.11 8.13
CA ARG A 90 6.68 -3.38 6.74
C ARG A 90 7.19 -2.24 5.87
N VAL A 91 7.99 -2.56 4.87
CA VAL A 91 8.54 -1.57 3.94
C VAL A 91 8.16 -1.96 2.53
N LEU A 92 7.62 -1.03 1.78
CA LEU A 92 7.23 -1.29 0.40
C LEU A 92 7.55 -0.11 -0.50
N LEU A 93 7.70 -0.43 -1.78
CA LEU A 93 7.84 0.54 -2.84
C LEU A 93 6.49 0.60 -3.56
N SER A 94 5.89 1.76 -3.62
CA SER A 94 4.56 1.94 -4.18
C SER A 94 4.64 2.75 -5.47
N PHE A 95 4.09 2.18 -6.54
CA PHE A 95 3.97 2.85 -7.84
C PHE A 95 2.51 3.14 -8.07
N ALA A 96 2.16 4.41 -8.16
CA ALA A 96 0.79 4.86 -8.35
C ALA A 96 0.62 5.50 -9.72
N LEU A 97 -0.41 5.10 -10.43
CA LEU A 97 -0.71 5.59 -11.78
C LEU A 97 -2.16 6.04 -11.84
N ASN A 98 -2.37 7.30 -12.18
CA ASN A 98 -3.72 7.88 -12.36
C ASN A 98 -3.83 8.37 -13.80
N ILE A 99 -4.62 7.65 -14.61
CA ILE A 99 -4.75 7.94 -16.03
C ILE A 99 -6.21 8.09 -16.49
#